data_9685f7804e141a3537b84e384f73041a
#
_entry.id   9685f7804e141a3537b84e384f73041a
#
_cell.length_a   1.000
_cell.length_b   1.000
_cell.length_c   1.000
_cell.angle_alpha   90.00
_cell.angle_beta   90.00
_cell.angle_gamma   90.00
#
_symmetry.space_group_name_H-M   'P 1'
#
loop_
_entity.id
_entity.type
_entity.pdbx_description
1 polymer ?
#
loop_
_entity_poly.entity_id
_entity_poly.type
_entity_poly.pdbx_seq_one_letter_code
_entity_poly.pdbx_strand_id
1 'polypeptide(L)'
;MAYNWPRTLQDASTTSEPVELYRSLLSSADDHSMNIISIGFLTNLADLLRSKSDDVNSMSGPDLISAKVSELVVMGGYYPSGWEFNFGGEDPDATAYVVENWPKDVPITYSGGELGGEIFSGQSLTEHSPPDSPILAAYQWYVGRCSTLRESWDPLTTLYGILGLDGFERIGVKSPLAFANEFGYNSITSSNGSNAWVNDSSVTNQHYLRLADGVSNSSVAWLLDQLYIHDPIDERCFS
;
A
#
# COMPACT_ATOMS: atom_id res chain seq x y z
N MET A 1 -15.25 11.09 14.28
CA MET A 1 -14.57 11.61 13.10
C MET A 1 -15.52 12.03 11.98
N ALA A 2 -16.39 11.14 11.49
CA ALA A 2 -17.23 11.41 10.31
C ALA A 2 -18.11 12.69 10.37
N TYR A 3 -18.38 13.26 11.52
CA TYR A 3 -19.21 14.47 11.65
C TYR A 3 -18.42 15.78 11.78
N ASN A 4 -17.12 15.72 11.95
CA ASN A 4 -16.29 16.89 12.26
C ASN A 4 -15.66 17.54 11.00
N TRP A 5 -15.60 16.79 9.90
CA TRP A 5 -15.00 17.27 8.65
C TRP A 5 -16.01 17.25 7.50
N PRO A 6 -15.89 18.18 6.55
CA PRO A 6 -16.68 18.16 5.32
C PRO A 6 -16.52 16.82 4.61
N ARG A 7 -17.62 16.29 4.07
CA ARG A 7 -17.63 15.05 3.31
C ARG A 7 -18.68 15.11 2.22
N THR A 8 -18.37 14.59 1.07
CA THR A 8 -19.33 14.42 -0.04
C THR A 8 -20.18 13.16 0.15
N LEU A 9 -19.56 12.08 0.61
CA LEU A 9 -20.24 10.82 0.89
C LEU A 9 -20.96 10.88 2.24
N GLN A 10 -22.28 10.78 2.23
CA GLN A 10 -23.11 10.82 3.43
C GLN A 10 -23.48 9.44 3.94
N ASP A 11 -23.61 8.47 3.04
CA ASP A 11 -24.02 7.10 3.31
C ASP A 11 -23.16 6.12 2.50
N ALA A 12 -22.49 5.20 3.17
CA ALA A 12 -21.65 4.19 2.53
C ALA A 12 -22.45 3.21 1.65
N SER A 13 -23.74 3.02 1.92
CA SER A 13 -24.60 2.16 1.09
C SER A 13 -24.83 2.71 -0.32
N THR A 14 -24.43 3.95 -0.59
CA THR A 14 -24.52 4.58 -1.92
C THR A 14 -23.22 4.48 -2.72
N THR A 15 -22.20 3.82 -2.17
CA THR A 15 -20.93 3.59 -2.89
C THR A 15 -21.09 2.43 -3.88
N SER A 16 -20.28 2.46 -4.96
CA SER A 16 -20.16 1.32 -5.87
C SER A 16 -19.56 0.11 -5.17
N GLU A 17 -19.89 -1.06 -5.65
CA GLU A 17 -19.19 -2.29 -5.27
C GLU A 17 -17.69 -2.18 -5.62
N PRO A 18 -16.79 -2.74 -4.79
CA PRO A 18 -15.35 -2.55 -4.96
C PRO A 18 -14.83 -2.92 -6.36
N VAL A 19 -15.27 -4.04 -6.91
CA VAL A 19 -14.82 -4.50 -8.25
C VAL A 19 -15.31 -3.54 -9.35
N GLU A 20 -16.55 -3.08 -9.27
CA GLU A 20 -17.09 -2.09 -10.23
C GLU A 20 -16.27 -0.79 -10.20
N LEU A 21 -15.91 -0.34 -9.00
CA LEU A 21 -15.08 0.87 -8.83
C LEU A 21 -13.68 0.67 -9.41
N TYR A 22 -13.01 -0.45 -9.09
CA TYR A 22 -11.69 -0.78 -9.68
C TYR A 22 -11.76 -0.78 -11.20
N ARG A 23 -12.74 -1.50 -11.78
CA ARG A 23 -12.90 -1.59 -13.23
C ARG A 23 -13.15 -0.24 -13.88
N SER A 24 -13.98 0.60 -13.26
CA SER A 24 -14.29 1.95 -13.76
C SER A 24 -13.04 2.83 -13.74
N LEU A 25 -12.28 2.86 -12.64
CA LEU A 25 -11.06 3.65 -12.51
C LEU A 25 -9.98 3.20 -13.48
N LEU A 26 -9.72 1.89 -13.56
CA LEU A 26 -8.74 1.34 -14.48
C LEU A 26 -9.13 1.58 -15.95
N SER A 27 -10.42 1.46 -16.30
CA SER A 27 -10.90 1.71 -17.67
C SER A 27 -10.69 3.15 -18.14
N SER A 28 -10.72 4.10 -17.21
CA SER A 28 -10.54 5.53 -17.51
C SER A 28 -9.08 5.99 -17.47
N ALA A 29 -8.18 5.16 -16.96
CA ALA A 29 -6.76 5.49 -16.83
C ALA A 29 -6.00 5.25 -18.15
N ASP A 30 -4.87 5.95 -18.31
CA ASP A 30 -3.90 5.65 -19.35
C ASP A 30 -3.24 4.29 -19.11
N ASP A 31 -2.65 3.69 -20.15
CA ASP A 31 -1.97 2.41 -20.03
C ASP A 31 -0.77 2.52 -19.09
N HIS A 32 -0.61 1.54 -18.20
CA HIS A 32 0.47 1.45 -17.22
C HIS A 32 0.66 2.71 -16.36
N SER A 33 -0.43 3.41 -16.01
CA SER A 33 -0.37 4.67 -15.25
C SER A 33 -0.86 4.55 -13.81
N MET A 34 -1.47 3.41 -13.43
CA MET A 34 -2.07 3.24 -12.12
C MET A 34 -1.21 2.35 -11.21
N ASN A 35 -0.82 2.88 -10.05
CA ASN A 35 -0.34 2.05 -8.96
C ASN A 35 -1.51 1.61 -8.07
N ILE A 36 -1.60 0.33 -7.78
CA ILE A 36 -2.53 -0.19 -6.77
C ILE A 36 -1.76 -0.37 -5.46
N ILE A 37 -2.21 0.27 -4.39
CA ILE A 37 -1.61 0.17 -3.07
C ILE A 37 -2.60 -0.55 -2.15
N SER A 38 -2.31 -1.79 -1.79
CA SER A 38 -3.12 -2.61 -0.89
C SER A 38 -2.55 -2.56 0.52
N ILE A 39 -3.33 -2.02 1.46
CA ILE A 39 -2.96 -1.88 2.88
C ILE A 39 -3.96 -2.61 3.79
N GLY A 40 -4.52 -3.69 3.30
CA GLY A 40 -5.48 -4.54 4.00
C GLY A 40 -5.59 -5.90 3.33
N PHE A 41 -6.69 -6.61 3.56
CA PHE A 41 -6.92 -7.93 2.95
C PHE A 41 -7.03 -7.85 1.43
N LEU A 42 -6.59 -8.92 0.74
CA LEU A 42 -6.51 -8.95 -0.72
C LEU A 42 -7.80 -9.45 -1.40
N THR A 43 -8.89 -9.61 -0.68
CA THR A 43 -10.18 -10.10 -1.19
C THR A 43 -10.68 -9.33 -2.40
N ASN A 44 -10.65 -7.99 -2.35
CA ASN A 44 -11.09 -7.14 -3.45
C ASN A 44 -10.22 -7.32 -4.72
N LEU A 45 -8.92 -7.56 -4.55
CA LEU A 45 -8.01 -7.82 -5.67
C LEU A 45 -8.22 -9.22 -6.25
N ALA A 46 -8.52 -10.22 -5.40
CA ALA A 46 -8.89 -11.55 -5.86
C ALA A 46 -10.18 -11.51 -6.69
N ASP A 47 -11.16 -10.73 -6.28
CA ASP A 47 -12.41 -10.57 -7.00
C ASP A 47 -12.24 -9.77 -8.30
N LEU A 48 -11.37 -8.75 -8.30
CA LEU A 48 -10.97 -8.06 -9.52
C LEU A 48 -10.32 -9.01 -10.52
N LEU A 49 -9.38 -9.87 -10.08
CA LEU A 49 -8.75 -10.88 -10.93
C LEU A 49 -9.76 -11.90 -11.50
N ARG A 50 -10.79 -12.26 -10.73
CA ARG A 50 -11.85 -13.18 -11.18
C ARG A 50 -12.88 -12.52 -12.08
N SER A 51 -12.88 -11.17 -12.16
CA SER A 51 -13.90 -10.43 -12.92
C SER A 51 -13.79 -10.67 -14.42
N LYS A 52 -14.95 -10.75 -15.06
CA LYS A 52 -15.08 -10.90 -16.51
C LYS A 52 -15.28 -9.55 -17.17
N SER A 53 -15.26 -9.54 -18.51
CA SER A 53 -15.74 -8.39 -19.29
C SER A 53 -17.17 -8.03 -18.92
N ASP A 54 -17.46 -6.74 -18.90
CA ASP A 54 -18.76 -6.16 -18.58
C ASP A 54 -19.05 -4.93 -19.48
N ASP A 55 -20.12 -4.21 -19.16
CA ASP A 55 -20.52 -3.00 -19.92
C ASP A 55 -19.53 -1.82 -19.69
N VAL A 56 -18.72 -1.84 -18.63
CA VAL A 56 -17.71 -0.82 -18.35
C VAL A 56 -16.46 -1.05 -19.21
N ASN A 57 -16.03 -2.31 -19.34
CA ASN A 57 -14.86 -2.66 -20.12
C ASN A 57 -14.92 -4.09 -20.67
N SER A 58 -14.58 -4.25 -21.95
CA SER A 58 -14.57 -5.55 -22.62
C SER A 58 -13.42 -6.48 -22.21
N MET A 59 -12.43 -5.98 -21.46
CA MET A 59 -11.33 -6.78 -20.93
C MET A 59 -11.75 -7.56 -19.69
N SER A 60 -11.17 -8.74 -19.49
CA SER A 60 -11.23 -9.44 -18.20
C SER A 60 -10.46 -8.67 -17.13
N GLY A 61 -10.64 -9.00 -15.85
CA GLY A 61 -9.87 -8.40 -14.76
C GLY A 61 -8.35 -8.49 -14.94
N PRO A 62 -7.79 -9.69 -15.22
CA PRO A 62 -6.36 -9.82 -15.49
C PRO A 62 -5.87 -9.00 -16.69
N ASP A 63 -6.62 -8.98 -17.79
CA ASP A 63 -6.24 -8.20 -18.97
C ASP A 63 -6.27 -6.69 -18.69
N LEU A 64 -7.27 -6.24 -17.92
CA LEU A 64 -7.39 -4.83 -17.53
C LEU A 64 -6.27 -4.40 -16.58
N ILE A 65 -5.90 -5.25 -15.62
CA ILE A 65 -4.76 -5.03 -14.73
C ILE A 65 -3.48 -4.94 -15.57
N SER A 66 -3.22 -5.91 -16.44
CA SER A 66 -2.04 -5.94 -17.32
C SER A 66 -1.94 -4.67 -18.17
N ALA A 67 -3.06 -4.18 -18.72
CA ALA A 67 -3.06 -2.99 -19.55
C ALA A 67 -2.87 -1.67 -18.78
N LYS A 68 -3.38 -1.56 -17.55
CA LYS A 68 -3.54 -0.27 -16.85
C LYS A 68 -2.64 -0.09 -15.63
N VAL A 69 -2.29 -1.19 -14.97
CA VAL A 69 -1.53 -1.13 -13.72
C VAL A 69 -0.03 -1.08 -14.01
N SER A 70 0.64 -0.13 -13.40
CA SER A 70 2.09 0.05 -13.42
C SER A 70 2.77 -0.85 -12.39
N GLU A 71 2.20 -0.92 -11.19
CA GLU A 71 2.72 -1.71 -10.08
C GLU A 71 1.62 -2.03 -9.07
N LEU A 72 1.68 -3.22 -8.46
CA LEU A 72 0.97 -3.55 -7.23
C LEU A 72 1.93 -3.41 -6.04
N VAL A 73 1.56 -2.60 -5.07
CA VAL A 73 2.28 -2.44 -3.81
C VAL A 73 1.44 -3.00 -2.67
N VAL A 74 1.99 -3.91 -1.89
CA VAL A 74 1.23 -4.64 -0.85
C VAL A 74 1.88 -4.48 0.51
N MET A 75 1.12 -3.94 1.48
CA MET A 75 1.43 -4.15 2.89
C MET A 75 1.00 -5.56 3.26
N GLY A 76 1.95 -6.48 3.41
CA GLY A 76 1.64 -7.85 3.76
C GLY A 76 2.83 -8.80 3.70
N GLY A 77 2.69 -9.91 4.39
CA GLY A 77 3.74 -10.89 4.56
C GLY A 77 4.78 -10.51 5.61
N TYR A 78 5.70 -11.44 5.83
CA TYR A 78 6.86 -11.29 6.72
C TYR A 78 8.09 -11.85 6.01
N TYR A 79 9.14 -11.07 5.82
CA TYR A 79 10.24 -11.44 4.93
C TYR A 79 11.54 -11.73 5.67
N PRO A 80 12.28 -12.78 5.22
CA PRO A 80 12.05 -13.60 4.01
C PRO A 80 10.97 -14.68 4.16
N SER A 81 10.44 -14.93 5.36
CA SER A 81 9.33 -15.87 5.60
C SER A 81 8.66 -15.63 6.94
N GLY A 82 7.36 -15.87 7.02
CA GLY A 82 6.62 -15.74 8.26
C GLY A 82 5.10 -15.71 8.06
N TRP A 83 4.41 -15.14 9.04
CA TRP A 83 2.97 -14.90 9.02
C TRP A 83 2.69 -13.43 9.32
N GLU A 84 1.76 -12.85 8.58
CA GLU A 84 1.32 -11.48 8.78
C GLU A 84 -0.22 -11.40 8.61
N PHE A 85 -0.82 -10.41 9.27
CA PHE A 85 -2.27 -10.34 9.45
C PHE A 85 -3.04 -10.07 8.15
N ASN A 86 -2.56 -9.20 7.27
CA ASN A 86 -3.23 -8.91 5.99
C ASN A 86 -3.24 -10.13 5.06
N PHE A 87 -2.26 -11.00 5.20
CA PHE A 87 -2.16 -12.23 4.41
C PHE A 87 -2.96 -13.39 5.01
N GLY A 88 -2.98 -13.51 6.33
CA GLY A 88 -3.52 -14.71 6.98
C GLY A 88 -4.69 -14.48 7.93
N GLY A 89 -5.08 -13.22 8.19
CA GLY A 89 -6.02 -12.89 9.26
C GLY A 89 -7.48 -13.17 8.92
N GLU A 90 -7.88 -13.13 7.65
CA GLU A 90 -9.28 -13.33 7.27
C GLU A 90 -9.44 -14.30 6.09
N ASP A 91 -8.81 -14.01 4.95
CA ASP A 91 -8.94 -14.82 3.72
C ASP A 91 -7.58 -15.16 3.10
N PRO A 92 -6.88 -16.16 3.66
CA PRO A 92 -5.59 -16.60 3.15
C PRO A 92 -5.67 -17.21 1.74
N ASP A 93 -6.81 -17.78 1.36
CA ASP A 93 -7.02 -18.31 0.01
C ASP A 93 -7.08 -17.18 -1.03
N ALA A 94 -7.72 -16.05 -0.71
CA ALA A 94 -7.71 -14.86 -1.58
C ALA A 94 -6.29 -14.31 -1.73
N THR A 95 -5.50 -14.27 -0.65
CA THR A 95 -4.11 -13.85 -0.69
C THR A 95 -3.27 -14.73 -1.61
N ALA A 96 -3.36 -16.05 -1.45
CA ALA A 96 -2.67 -17.01 -2.31
C ALA A 96 -3.10 -16.84 -3.77
N TYR A 97 -4.40 -16.73 -4.01
CA TYR A 97 -4.96 -16.54 -5.35
C TYR A 97 -4.40 -15.28 -6.03
N VAL A 98 -4.35 -14.15 -5.33
CA VAL A 98 -3.79 -12.90 -5.89
C VAL A 98 -2.34 -13.08 -6.26
N VAL A 99 -1.50 -13.58 -5.35
CA VAL A 99 -0.06 -13.72 -5.59
C VAL A 99 0.25 -14.69 -6.73
N GLU A 100 -0.52 -15.77 -6.85
CA GLU A 100 -0.33 -16.79 -7.89
C GLU A 100 -0.86 -16.37 -9.27
N ASN A 101 -1.92 -15.55 -9.31
CA ASN A 101 -2.63 -15.21 -10.55
C ASN A 101 -2.45 -13.75 -11.00
N TRP A 102 -1.62 -12.97 -10.29
CA TRP A 102 -1.31 -11.61 -10.73
C TRP A 102 -0.61 -11.62 -12.09
N PRO A 103 -0.97 -10.75 -13.04
CA PRO A 103 -0.36 -10.70 -14.36
C PRO A 103 1.17 -10.57 -14.24
N LYS A 104 1.89 -11.46 -14.92
CA LYS A 104 3.36 -11.56 -14.80
C LYS A 104 4.13 -10.37 -15.36
N ASP A 105 3.49 -9.57 -16.17
CA ASP A 105 4.01 -8.33 -16.74
C ASP A 105 3.84 -7.12 -15.81
N VAL A 106 3.05 -7.26 -14.72
CA VAL A 106 2.84 -6.20 -13.74
C VAL A 106 3.66 -6.48 -12.48
N PRO A 107 4.63 -5.62 -12.14
CA PRO A 107 5.45 -5.77 -10.95
C PRO A 107 4.66 -5.82 -9.64
N ILE A 108 5.20 -6.54 -8.65
CA ILE A 108 4.69 -6.53 -7.28
C ILE A 108 5.79 -6.14 -6.32
N THR A 109 5.55 -5.15 -5.48
CA THR A 109 6.43 -4.83 -4.35
C THR A 109 5.71 -5.02 -3.02
N TYR A 110 6.34 -5.77 -2.12
CA TYR A 110 5.82 -6.06 -0.80
C TYR A 110 6.53 -5.21 0.26
N SER A 111 5.74 -4.67 1.19
CA SER A 111 6.22 -4.05 2.43
C SER A 111 5.82 -4.95 3.59
N GLY A 112 6.80 -5.66 4.15
CA GLY A 112 6.55 -6.69 5.16
C GLY A 112 6.20 -6.13 6.54
N GLY A 113 5.56 -6.98 7.36
CA GLY A 113 5.21 -6.67 8.73
C GLY A 113 6.42 -6.32 9.59
N GLU A 114 7.58 -6.97 9.32
CA GLU A 114 8.84 -6.69 10.03
C GLU A 114 9.37 -5.28 9.79
N LEU A 115 9.19 -4.75 8.58
CA LEU A 115 9.72 -3.45 8.21
C LEU A 115 8.94 -2.31 8.89
N GLY A 116 7.63 -2.28 8.70
CA GLY A 116 6.77 -1.24 9.28
C GLY A 116 6.61 -1.33 10.79
N GLY A 117 6.74 -2.55 11.36
CA GLY A 117 6.64 -2.82 12.78
C GLY A 117 7.75 -2.22 13.64
N GLU A 118 8.91 -1.92 13.04
CA GLU A 118 10.05 -1.30 13.71
C GLU A 118 10.09 0.23 13.55
N ILE A 119 9.19 0.82 12.78
CA ILE A 119 9.13 2.27 12.49
C ILE A 119 7.93 2.87 13.21
N PHE A 120 8.19 3.60 14.29
CA PHE A 120 7.16 4.24 15.09
C PHE A 120 7.04 5.73 14.72
N SER A 121 5.97 6.12 14.04
CA SER A 121 5.67 7.51 13.67
C SER A 121 4.41 8.03 14.35
N GLY A 122 4.13 9.32 14.19
CA GLY A 122 2.98 10.01 14.77
C GLY A 122 3.29 10.79 16.06
N GLN A 123 4.51 10.77 16.56
CA GLN A 123 4.87 11.50 17.78
C GLN A 123 4.65 13.01 17.65
N SER A 124 5.01 13.58 16.52
CA SER A 124 4.88 15.02 16.26
C SER A 124 3.44 15.50 16.08
N LEU A 125 2.49 14.61 15.87
CA LEU A 125 1.08 14.96 15.68
C LEU A 125 0.49 15.68 16.90
N THR A 126 0.84 15.24 18.10
CA THR A 126 0.29 15.83 19.34
C THR A 126 0.78 17.25 19.57
N GLU A 127 2.00 17.57 19.13
CA GLU A 127 2.68 18.85 19.42
C GLU A 127 2.53 19.86 18.28
N HIS A 128 2.50 19.38 17.02
CA HIS A 128 2.67 20.24 15.86
C HIS A 128 1.50 20.21 14.86
N SER A 129 0.56 19.25 14.99
CA SER A 129 -0.59 19.24 14.07
C SER A 129 -1.56 20.37 14.34
N PRO A 130 -2.18 20.92 13.29
CA PRO A 130 -3.36 21.78 13.45
C PRO A 130 -4.43 21.09 14.32
N PRO A 131 -5.12 21.83 15.23
CA PRO A 131 -6.13 21.23 16.12
C PRO A 131 -7.30 20.56 15.40
N ASP A 132 -7.55 20.93 14.15
CA ASP A 132 -8.58 20.40 13.28
C ASP A 132 -8.07 19.34 12.29
N SER A 133 -6.84 18.86 12.46
CA SER A 133 -6.26 17.80 11.63
C SER A 133 -7.05 16.48 11.76
N PRO A 134 -7.56 15.91 10.66
CA PRO A 134 -8.21 14.60 10.68
C PRO A 134 -7.22 13.48 11.00
N ILE A 135 -5.93 13.65 10.66
CA ILE A 135 -4.87 12.66 10.97
C ILE A 135 -4.64 12.63 12.47
N LEU A 136 -4.47 13.78 13.12
CA LEU A 136 -4.35 13.86 14.58
C LEU A 136 -5.54 13.19 15.27
N ALA A 137 -6.75 13.51 14.83
CA ALA A 137 -7.96 12.94 15.41
C ALA A 137 -8.04 11.41 15.23
N ALA A 138 -7.60 10.87 14.10
CA ALA A 138 -7.55 9.44 13.85
C ALA A 138 -6.57 8.75 14.78
N TYR A 139 -5.36 9.28 14.90
CA TYR A 139 -4.33 8.74 15.80
C TYR A 139 -4.76 8.80 17.26
N GLN A 140 -5.29 9.94 17.73
CA GLN A 140 -5.80 10.08 19.11
C GLN A 140 -6.95 9.13 19.43
N TRP A 141 -7.80 8.84 18.45
CA TRP A 141 -8.89 7.88 18.62
C TRP A 141 -8.39 6.44 18.73
N TYR A 142 -7.42 6.07 17.88
CA TYR A 142 -6.97 4.69 17.76
C TYR A 142 -5.87 4.33 18.76
N VAL A 143 -4.85 5.18 18.91
CA VAL A 143 -3.68 4.93 19.76
C VAL A 143 -3.91 5.41 21.19
N GLY A 144 -4.43 6.62 21.35
CA GLY A 144 -4.69 7.26 22.64
C GLY A 144 -4.37 8.75 22.63
N ARG A 145 -4.99 9.46 23.58
CA ARG A 145 -4.89 10.94 23.59
C ARG A 145 -3.56 11.48 24.09
N CYS A 146 -2.81 10.68 24.84
CA CYS A 146 -1.55 11.11 25.48
C CYS A 146 -0.31 10.74 24.66
N SER A 147 -0.45 9.86 23.67
CA SER A 147 0.61 9.47 22.76
C SER A 147 -0.04 9.03 21.44
N THR A 148 0.47 9.53 20.35
CA THR A 148 0.04 9.19 19.00
C THR A 148 1.06 8.32 18.26
N LEU A 149 2.02 7.75 19.00
CA LEU A 149 3.08 6.91 18.46
C LEU A 149 2.54 5.53 18.04
N ARG A 150 2.76 5.15 16.79
CA ARG A 150 2.23 3.92 16.19
C ARG A 150 3.21 3.34 15.18
N GLU A 151 3.20 2.01 15.05
CA GLU A 151 3.87 1.32 13.96
C GLU A 151 3.36 1.81 12.60
N SER A 152 4.26 1.88 11.61
CA SER A 152 4.02 2.61 10.36
C SER A 152 3.90 1.70 9.13
N TRP A 153 3.24 0.56 9.26
CA TRP A 153 3.07 -0.41 8.17
C TRP A 153 2.45 0.24 6.91
N ASP A 154 1.22 0.74 7.05
CA ASP A 154 0.44 1.31 5.94
C ASP A 154 1.00 2.65 5.46
N PRO A 155 1.41 3.57 6.35
CA PRO A 155 2.01 4.83 5.91
C PRO A 155 3.28 4.64 5.08
N LEU A 156 4.15 3.71 5.47
CA LEU A 156 5.38 3.42 4.74
C LEU A 156 5.09 2.80 3.37
N THR A 157 4.17 1.84 3.33
CA THR A 157 3.73 1.19 2.09
C THR A 157 3.10 2.19 1.13
N THR A 158 2.26 3.08 1.65
CA THR A 158 1.61 4.15 0.87
C THR A 158 2.64 5.13 0.33
N LEU A 159 3.60 5.53 1.16
CA LEU A 159 4.67 6.45 0.75
C LEU A 159 5.50 5.86 -0.41
N TYR A 160 5.88 4.58 -0.30
CA TYR A 160 6.56 3.89 -1.40
C TYR A 160 5.66 3.80 -2.65
N GLY A 161 4.41 3.42 -2.51
CA GLY A 161 3.49 3.25 -3.63
C GLY A 161 3.21 4.54 -4.42
N ILE A 162 3.35 5.71 -3.76
CA ILE A 162 3.22 7.02 -4.40
C ILE A 162 4.54 7.46 -5.07
N LEU A 163 5.67 7.25 -4.40
CA LEU A 163 6.96 7.79 -4.83
C LEU A 163 7.82 6.80 -5.61
N GLY A 164 7.65 5.49 -5.39
CA GLY A 164 8.64 4.49 -5.82
C GLY A 164 9.98 4.72 -5.12
N LEU A 165 11.06 4.11 -5.59
CA LEU A 165 12.40 4.38 -5.07
C LEU A 165 12.97 5.72 -5.55
N ASP A 166 12.63 6.12 -6.76
CA ASP A 166 13.22 7.30 -7.42
C ASP A 166 12.47 8.60 -7.11
N GLY A 167 11.20 8.52 -6.75
CA GLY A 167 10.36 9.70 -6.52
C GLY A 167 10.67 10.47 -5.24
N PHE A 168 11.42 9.91 -4.32
CA PHE A 168 11.82 10.59 -3.07
C PHE A 168 12.63 11.86 -3.32
N GLU A 169 13.37 11.94 -4.42
CA GLU A 169 14.11 13.15 -4.81
C GLU A 169 13.18 14.34 -5.04
N ARG A 170 11.92 14.11 -5.45
CA ARG A 170 10.92 15.18 -5.66
C ARG A 170 10.55 15.89 -4.37
N ILE A 171 10.67 15.22 -3.24
CA ILE A 171 10.45 15.80 -1.92
C ILE A 171 11.77 16.17 -1.21
N GLY A 172 12.88 16.21 -1.96
CA GLY A 172 14.18 16.68 -1.48
C GLY A 172 14.93 15.71 -0.57
N VAL A 173 14.57 14.42 -0.57
CA VAL A 173 15.24 13.39 0.23
C VAL A 173 15.73 12.24 -0.66
N LYS A 174 16.79 11.57 -0.25
CA LYS A 174 17.19 10.29 -0.85
C LYS A 174 16.22 9.20 -0.39
N SER A 175 15.90 8.24 -1.26
CA SER A 175 15.03 7.12 -0.87
C SER A 175 15.55 6.44 0.41
N PRO A 176 14.71 6.36 1.45
CA PRO A 176 15.05 5.61 2.66
C PRO A 176 14.86 4.11 2.49
N LEU A 177 14.33 3.67 1.36
CA LEU A 177 13.98 2.30 1.03
C LEU A 177 14.85 1.76 -0.09
N ALA A 178 15.00 0.44 -0.10
CA ALA A 178 15.66 -0.32 -1.15
C ALA A 178 14.98 -1.69 -1.29
N PHE A 179 15.14 -2.34 -2.44
CA PHE A 179 14.78 -3.74 -2.57
C PHE A 179 15.76 -4.62 -1.78
N ALA A 180 15.22 -5.63 -1.12
CA ALA A 180 16.02 -6.59 -0.35
C ALA A 180 16.53 -7.76 -1.23
N ASN A 181 15.94 -7.92 -2.43
CA ASN A 181 16.24 -9.00 -3.37
C ASN A 181 16.46 -8.44 -4.78
N GLU A 182 17.17 -9.20 -5.62
CA GLU A 182 17.31 -8.91 -7.04
C GLU A 182 16.33 -9.71 -7.90
N PHE A 183 15.91 -10.89 -7.43
CA PHE A 183 15.02 -11.81 -8.13
C PHE A 183 14.26 -12.70 -7.13
N GLY A 184 13.29 -13.43 -7.64
CA GLY A 184 12.46 -14.35 -6.85
C GLY A 184 11.01 -13.92 -6.78
N TYR A 185 10.23 -14.66 -6.01
CA TYR A 185 8.80 -14.42 -5.83
C TYR A 185 8.32 -14.81 -4.45
N ASN A 186 7.19 -14.27 -4.07
CA ASN A 186 6.52 -14.62 -2.82
C ASN A 186 5.66 -15.86 -3.02
N SER A 187 5.79 -16.85 -2.14
CA SER A 187 4.96 -18.06 -2.10
C SER A 187 4.07 -18.03 -0.87
N ILE A 188 2.77 -18.25 -1.05
CA ILE A 188 1.77 -18.18 0.03
C ILE A 188 1.23 -19.58 0.33
N THR A 189 1.13 -19.90 1.61
CA THR A 189 0.42 -21.10 2.08
C THR A 189 -1.07 -20.77 2.20
N SER A 190 -1.90 -21.26 1.28
CA SER A 190 -3.32 -20.89 1.19
C SER A 190 -4.13 -21.22 2.44
N SER A 191 -3.73 -22.23 3.23
CA SER A 191 -4.46 -22.65 4.42
C SER A 191 -4.34 -21.69 5.61
N ASN A 192 -3.31 -20.80 5.62
CA ASN A 192 -3.08 -19.91 6.77
C ASN A 192 -2.44 -18.53 6.40
N GLY A 193 -2.13 -18.29 5.12
CA GLY A 193 -1.54 -17.04 4.65
C GLY A 193 -0.07 -16.82 5.01
N SER A 194 0.62 -17.81 5.61
CA SER A 194 2.06 -17.67 5.81
C SER A 194 2.79 -17.64 4.46
N ASN A 195 3.85 -16.83 4.41
CA ASN A 195 4.63 -16.65 3.20
C ASN A 195 6.07 -17.10 3.34
N ALA A 196 6.69 -17.38 2.19
CA ALA A 196 8.12 -17.61 2.08
C ALA A 196 8.63 -17.03 0.75
N TRP A 197 9.78 -16.35 0.79
CA TRP A 197 10.44 -15.90 -0.42
C TRP A 197 11.18 -17.03 -1.10
N VAL A 198 10.88 -17.25 -2.37
CA VAL A 198 11.52 -18.27 -3.21
C VAL A 198 12.50 -17.58 -4.15
N ASN A 199 13.78 -17.97 -4.06
CA ASN A 199 14.82 -17.47 -4.94
C ASN A 199 14.73 -18.16 -6.31
N ASP A 200 14.25 -17.43 -7.31
CA ASP A 200 14.16 -17.89 -8.69
C ASP A 200 14.62 -16.77 -9.62
N SER A 201 15.77 -16.95 -10.26
CA SER A 201 16.37 -15.95 -11.14
C SER A 201 15.59 -15.67 -12.44
N SER A 202 14.55 -16.46 -12.73
CA SER A 202 13.64 -16.20 -13.86
C SER A 202 12.55 -15.18 -13.55
N VAL A 203 12.35 -14.84 -12.27
CA VAL A 203 11.37 -13.84 -11.81
C VAL A 203 12.11 -12.62 -11.28
N THR A 204 12.03 -11.50 -11.99
CA THR A 204 12.79 -10.28 -11.71
C THR A 204 11.93 -9.06 -11.44
N ASN A 205 10.62 -9.23 -11.36
CA ASN A 205 9.64 -8.16 -11.17
C ASN A 205 8.81 -8.31 -9.89
N GLN A 206 9.29 -9.12 -8.93
CA GLN A 206 8.74 -9.14 -7.58
C GLN A 206 9.85 -8.78 -6.59
N HIS A 207 9.52 -7.88 -5.66
CA HIS A 207 10.47 -7.38 -4.68
C HIS A 207 9.82 -7.26 -3.30
N TYR A 208 10.65 -7.34 -2.25
CA TYR A 208 10.25 -6.86 -0.93
C TYR A 208 11.20 -5.79 -0.44
N LEU A 209 10.65 -4.86 0.32
CA LEU A 209 11.35 -3.67 0.78
C LEU A 209 12.20 -3.95 2.02
N ARG A 210 13.27 -3.19 2.13
CA ARG A 210 14.08 -3.00 3.34
C ARG A 210 14.46 -1.53 3.50
N LEU A 211 14.98 -1.15 4.63
CA LEU A 211 15.65 0.14 4.73
C LEU A 211 16.91 0.16 3.86
N ALA A 212 17.17 1.30 3.25
CA ALA A 212 18.43 1.54 2.54
C ALA A 212 19.61 1.56 3.52
N ASP A 213 20.81 1.26 3.03
CA ASP A 213 21.99 1.17 3.88
C ASP A 213 22.28 2.50 4.60
N GLY A 214 22.47 2.43 5.91
CA GLY A 214 22.73 3.58 6.78
C GLY A 214 21.49 4.37 7.19
N VAL A 215 20.29 3.97 6.77
CA VAL A 215 19.02 4.58 7.19
C VAL A 215 18.56 3.95 8.50
N SER A 216 18.09 4.78 9.44
CA SER A 216 17.54 4.34 10.72
C SER A 216 16.00 4.37 10.73
N ASN A 217 15.37 3.52 11.54
CA ASN A 217 13.92 3.54 11.77
C ASN A 217 13.45 4.94 12.22
N SER A 218 14.22 5.60 13.08
CA SER A 218 13.88 6.95 13.58
C SER A 218 13.91 8.03 12.49
N SER A 219 14.81 7.93 11.51
CA SER A 219 14.84 8.90 10.40
C SER A 219 13.65 8.75 9.46
N VAL A 220 13.17 7.51 9.26
CA VAL A 220 11.95 7.25 8.48
C VAL A 220 10.71 7.69 9.25
N ALA A 221 10.64 7.40 10.54
CA ALA A 221 9.57 7.87 11.41
C ALA A 221 9.46 9.40 11.40
N TRP A 222 10.58 10.10 11.49
CA TRP A 222 10.63 11.56 11.38
C TRP A 222 10.11 12.05 10.02
N LEU A 223 10.50 11.42 8.92
CA LEU A 223 10.01 11.77 7.58
C LEU A 223 8.49 11.63 7.50
N LEU A 224 7.92 10.53 7.99
CA LEU A 224 6.47 10.32 8.04
C LEU A 224 5.79 11.38 8.90
N ASP A 225 6.35 11.71 10.06
CA ASP A 225 5.83 12.76 10.95
C ASP A 225 5.78 14.12 10.23
N GLN A 226 6.80 14.47 9.44
CA GLN A 226 6.78 15.71 8.65
C GLN A 226 5.63 15.70 7.64
N LEU A 227 5.40 14.58 6.95
CA LEU A 227 4.32 14.47 5.97
C LEU A 227 2.93 14.54 6.61
N TYR A 228 2.77 14.07 7.86
CA TYR A 228 1.49 14.13 8.58
C TYR A 228 1.08 15.54 9.03
N ILE A 229 2.06 16.39 9.35
CA ILE A 229 1.81 17.72 9.92
C ILE A 229 1.84 18.84 8.88
N HIS A 230 2.39 18.58 7.68
CA HIS A 230 2.36 19.55 6.61
C HIS A 230 0.98 19.67 6.00
N ASP A 231 0.58 20.92 5.70
CA ASP A 231 -0.58 21.16 4.86
C ASP A 231 -0.37 20.54 3.48
N PRO A 232 -1.44 20.07 2.82
CA PRO A 232 -1.36 19.61 1.44
C PRO A 232 -0.71 20.72 0.60
N ILE A 233 0.34 20.34 -0.15
CA ILE A 233 1.02 21.30 -1.02
C ILE A 233 0.02 21.71 -2.10
N ASP A 234 -0.16 23.02 -2.30
CA ASP A 234 -1.01 23.58 -3.33
C ASP A 234 -0.57 23.00 -4.70
N GLU A 235 -1.50 22.42 -5.46
CA GLU A 235 -1.25 21.81 -6.78
C GLU A 235 -0.46 22.71 -7.74
N ARG A 236 -0.48 24.04 -7.50
CA ARG A 236 0.29 25.02 -8.25
C ARG A 236 1.81 24.93 -8.05
N CYS A 237 2.29 24.13 -7.09
CA CYS A 237 3.72 23.95 -6.88
C CYS A 237 4.33 22.85 -7.76
N PHE A 238 3.52 22.11 -8.52
CA PHE A 238 3.95 21.02 -9.40
C PHE A 238 3.68 21.25 -10.89
N SER A 239 3.23 22.48 -11.26
CA SER A 239 3.00 22.87 -12.66
C SER A 239 4.23 23.49 -13.32
#